data_775360242f9cd920aa171af0d63cc4f3
#
_entry.id   775360242f9cd920aa171af0d63cc4f3
#
_cell.length_a   1.000
_cell.length_b   1.000
_cell.length_c   1.000
_cell.angle_alpha   90.00
_cell.angle_beta   90.00
_cell.angle_gamma   90.00
#
_symmetry.space_group_name_H-M   'P 1'
#
loop_
_entity.id
_entity.type
_entity.pdbx_description
1 polymer ?
#
loop_
_entity_poly.entity_id
_entity_poly.type
_entity_poly.pdbx_seq_one_letter_code
_entity_poly.pdbx_strand_id
1 'polypeptide(L)'
;AALSFKDGKVNVKPFDIKYQDIVVNVGGTHGFDQTMNYNLKFDVPVKYLGKDVTNLIAKLTPADQQKITSIPVNGLMTGNFSQPKFNTDLKQASTNLTTQLVKMQKDKLVNQGTSALGNLIGGTKPNTATDSTKTTTTPKEDIKTKTTDAIKGLLGGKKKKE
;
A
#
# COMPACT_ATOMS: atom_id res chain seq x y z
N ALA A 1 5.88 30.53 -10.13
CA ALA A 1 6.93 30.31 -9.14
C ALA A 1 7.27 31.64 -8.46
N ALA A 2 7.51 31.65 -7.16
CA ALA A 2 8.03 32.79 -6.44
C ALA A 2 9.52 32.57 -6.15
N LEU A 3 10.32 33.63 -6.37
CA LEU A 3 11.76 33.59 -6.22
C LEU A 3 12.18 34.63 -5.15
N SER A 4 13.22 34.30 -4.39
CA SER A 4 13.90 35.25 -3.51
C SER A 4 15.41 35.08 -3.63
N PHE A 5 16.13 36.21 -3.44
CA PHE A 5 17.58 36.25 -3.57
C PHE A 5 18.17 36.52 -2.20
N LYS A 6 19.07 35.67 -1.76
CA LYS A 6 19.78 35.84 -0.48
C LYS A 6 21.13 35.10 -0.52
N ASP A 7 22.18 35.77 -0.05
CA ASP A 7 23.49 35.18 0.14
C ASP A 7 24.07 34.48 -1.11
N GLY A 8 23.96 35.15 -2.28
CA GLY A 8 24.44 34.57 -3.56
C GLY A 8 23.64 33.40 -4.08
N LYS A 9 22.44 33.16 -3.53
CA LYS A 9 21.54 32.08 -3.95
C LYS A 9 20.17 32.63 -4.35
N VAL A 10 19.55 31.91 -5.30
CA VAL A 10 18.16 32.08 -5.66
C VAL A 10 17.37 30.95 -4.93
N ASN A 11 16.42 31.36 -4.12
CA ASN A 11 15.49 30.42 -3.48
C ASN A 11 14.20 30.37 -4.28
N VAL A 12 13.84 29.19 -4.74
CA VAL A 12 12.63 28.89 -5.51
C VAL A 12 11.60 28.30 -4.56
N LYS A 13 10.53 29.04 -4.30
CA LYS A 13 9.42 28.52 -3.49
C LYS A 13 8.75 27.36 -4.24
N PRO A 14 8.29 26.32 -3.53
CA PRO A 14 7.64 25.19 -4.16
C PRO A 14 6.49 25.60 -5.06
N PHE A 15 6.44 25.02 -6.25
CA PHE A 15 5.37 25.18 -7.23
C PHE A 15 5.18 23.89 -8.03
N ASP A 16 3.99 23.72 -8.61
CA ASP A 16 3.67 22.54 -9.37
C ASP A 16 3.93 22.72 -10.86
N ILE A 17 4.51 21.69 -11.47
CA ILE A 17 4.67 21.54 -12.91
C ILE A 17 3.89 20.29 -13.29
N LYS A 18 3.12 20.36 -14.35
CA LYS A 18 2.45 19.21 -14.94
C LYS A 18 3.17 18.79 -16.21
N TYR A 19 3.62 17.55 -16.24
CA TYR A 19 4.19 16.92 -17.43
C TYR A 19 3.40 15.66 -17.76
N GLN A 20 2.66 15.69 -18.86
CA GLN A 20 1.68 14.68 -19.21
C GLN A 20 0.64 14.50 -18.08
N ASP A 21 0.57 13.35 -17.44
CA ASP A 21 -0.29 13.04 -16.30
C ASP A 21 0.46 12.95 -14.96
N ILE A 22 1.75 13.34 -14.96
CA ILE A 22 2.57 13.42 -13.75
C ILE A 22 2.58 14.87 -13.25
N VAL A 23 2.21 15.06 -12.00
CA VAL A 23 2.38 16.35 -11.31
C VAL A 23 3.69 16.30 -10.54
N VAL A 24 4.52 17.34 -10.72
CA VAL A 24 5.81 17.48 -10.04
C VAL A 24 5.80 18.76 -9.24
N ASN A 25 5.88 18.67 -7.91
CA ASN A 25 6.13 19.81 -7.05
C ASN A 25 7.63 20.03 -6.94
N VAL A 26 8.09 21.21 -7.33
CA VAL A 26 9.52 21.58 -7.42
C VAL A 26 9.79 22.76 -6.51
N GLY A 27 10.79 22.64 -5.65
CA GLY A 27 11.26 23.74 -4.80
C GLY A 27 12.69 23.52 -4.36
N GLY A 28 13.43 24.59 -4.12
CA GLY A 28 14.82 24.47 -3.72
C GLY A 28 15.64 25.72 -3.97
N THR A 29 16.94 25.55 -4.10
CA THR A 29 17.88 26.65 -4.28
C THR A 29 18.88 26.38 -5.39
N HIS A 30 19.35 27.44 -6.03
CA HIS A 30 20.56 27.38 -6.84
C HIS A 30 21.44 28.62 -6.58
N GLY A 31 22.75 28.42 -6.64
CA GLY A 31 23.73 29.46 -6.47
C GLY A 31 24.09 30.14 -7.80
N PHE A 32 24.64 31.38 -7.74
CA PHE A 32 25.25 32.02 -8.89
C PHE A 32 26.54 31.32 -9.34
N ASP A 33 27.09 30.45 -8.49
CA ASP A 33 28.17 29.50 -8.76
C ASP A 33 27.71 28.24 -9.54
N GLN A 34 26.46 28.22 -10.02
CA GLN A 34 25.81 27.13 -10.75
C GLN A 34 25.47 25.89 -9.89
N THR A 35 25.74 25.92 -8.59
CA THR A 35 25.29 24.83 -7.72
C THR A 35 23.77 24.78 -7.59
N MET A 36 23.20 23.59 -7.43
CA MET A 36 21.77 23.41 -7.27
C MET A 36 21.44 22.41 -6.17
N ASN A 37 20.32 22.63 -5.51
CA ASN A 37 19.70 21.72 -4.57
C ASN A 37 18.19 21.87 -4.64
N TYR A 38 17.52 20.96 -5.37
CA TYR A 38 16.09 20.97 -5.57
C TYR A 38 15.46 19.70 -5.01
N ASN A 39 14.41 19.91 -4.23
CA ASN A 39 13.52 18.85 -3.80
C ASN A 39 12.37 18.74 -4.80
N LEU A 40 12.09 17.53 -5.22
CA LEU A 40 11.08 17.18 -6.19
C LEU A 40 10.11 16.19 -5.53
N LYS A 41 8.82 16.43 -5.68
CA LYS A 41 7.78 15.46 -5.29
C LYS A 41 6.96 15.16 -6.53
N PHE A 42 7.00 13.90 -6.94
CA PHE A 42 6.24 13.41 -8.08
C PHE A 42 4.99 12.70 -7.60
N ASP A 43 3.88 12.94 -8.25
CA ASP A 43 2.69 12.11 -8.14
C ASP A 43 2.67 11.18 -9.36
N VAL A 44 3.19 9.94 -9.17
CA VAL A 44 3.43 9.00 -10.26
C VAL A 44 2.24 8.07 -10.42
N PRO A 45 1.49 8.14 -11.54
CA PRO A 45 0.40 7.22 -11.81
C PRO A 45 0.85 5.77 -11.79
N VAL A 46 0.04 4.89 -11.18
CA VAL A 46 0.37 3.47 -10.98
C VAL A 46 0.64 2.71 -12.27
N LYS A 47 0.13 3.17 -13.40
CA LYS A 47 0.40 2.58 -14.73
C LYS A 47 1.87 2.62 -15.12
N TYR A 48 2.68 3.50 -14.53
CA TYR A 48 4.12 3.60 -14.76
C TYR A 48 4.96 2.74 -13.82
N LEU A 49 4.35 2.07 -12.82
CA LEU A 49 5.05 1.27 -11.82
C LEU A 49 5.33 -0.18 -12.25
N GLY A 50 4.95 -0.54 -13.47
CA GLY A 50 5.18 -1.86 -14.02
C GLY A 50 4.03 -2.85 -13.83
N LYS A 51 4.13 -3.99 -14.52
CA LYS A 51 3.05 -4.99 -14.61
C LYS A 51 2.71 -5.65 -13.28
N ASP A 52 3.70 -5.86 -12.41
CA ASP A 52 3.47 -6.53 -11.12
C ASP A 52 2.55 -5.70 -10.22
N VAL A 53 2.76 -4.38 -10.17
CA VAL A 53 1.91 -3.47 -9.39
C VAL A 53 0.52 -3.39 -10.00
N THR A 54 0.40 -3.23 -11.31
CA THR A 54 -0.91 -3.16 -11.98
C THR A 54 -1.70 -4.45 -11.83
N ASN A 55 -1.06 -5.62 -11.89
CA ASN A 55 -1.69 -6.92 -11.66
C ASN A 55 -2.18 -7.08 -10.20
N LEU A 56 -1.44 -6.57 -9.22
CA LEU A 56 -1.87 -6.58 -7.84
C LEU A 56 -3.09 -5.67 -7.61
N ILE A 57 -3.09 -4.48 -8.22
CA ILE A 57 -4.22 -3.56 -8.16
C ILE A 57 -5.46 -4.17 -8.82
N ALA A 58 -5.32 -4.84 -9.97
CA ALA A 58 -6.43 -5.49 -10.67
C ALA A 58 -7.14 -6.58 -9.84
N LYS A 59 -6.47 -7.14 -8.83
CA LYS A 59 -7.07 -8.11 -7.89
C LYS A 59 -7.87 -7.47 -6.75
N LEU A 60 -7.86 -6.16 -6.63
CA LEU A 60 -8.65 -5.41 -5.64
C LEU A 60 -10.09 -5.26 -6.12
N THR A 61 -10.99 -4.88 -5.20
CA THR A 61 -12.34 -4.47 -5.59
C THR A 61 -12.31 -3.18 -6.41
N PRO A 62 -13.29 -2.93 -7.29
CA PRO A 62 -13.34 -1.69 -8.07
C PRO A 62 -13.26 -0.42 -7.22
N ALA A 63 -13.89 -0.42 -6.04
CA ALA A 63 -13.85 0.70 -5.10
C ALA A 63 -12.45 0.95 -4.51
N ASP A 64 -11.64 -0.11 -4.30
CA ASP A 64 -10.28 0.04 -3.82
C ASP A 64 -9.30 0.39 -4.95
N GLN A 65 -9.53 -0.10 -6.16
CA GLN A 65 -8.75 0.28 -7.34
C GLN A 65 -8.81 1.79 -7.59
N GLN A 66 -9.99 2.40 -7.44
CA GLN A 66 -10.18 3.84 -7.63
C GLN A 66 -9.42 4.70 -6.61
N LYS A 67 -9.08 4.16 -5.45
CA LYS A 67 -8.31 4.87 -4.40
C LYS A 67 -6.80 4.88 -4.67
N ILE A 68 -6.30 4.01 -5.54
CA ILE A 68 -4.87 3.81 -5.78
C ILE A 68 -4.58 4.16 -7.23
N THR A 69 -4.59 5.44 -7.54
CA THR A 69 -4.35 5.96 -8.90
C THR A 69 -2.91 6.37 -9.13
N SER A 70 -2.23 6.82 -8.07
CA SER A 70 -0.84 7.30 -8.11
C SER A 70 -0.13 7.04 -6.79
N ILE A 71 1.18 7.18 -6.78
CA ILE A 71 2.00 7.17 -5.56
C ILE A 71 2.89 8.40 -5.50
N PRO A 72 3.12 8.95 -4.29
CA PRO A 72 4.11 9.99 -4.09
C PRO A 72 5.52 9.40 -4.18
N VAL A 73 6.37 10.03 -4.96
CA VAL A 73 7.79 9.70 -5.10
C VAL A 73 8.59 10.96 -4.84
N ASN A 74 9.60 10.89 -3.97
CA ASN A 74 10.49 12.01 -3.72
C ASN A 74 11.72 11.91 -4.60
N GLY A 75 12.18 13.06 -5.07
CA GLY A 75 13.42 13.23 -5.81
C GLY A 75 14.27 14.33 -5.21
N LEU A 76 15.57 14.17 -5.37
CA LEU A 76 16.56 15.16 -5.00
C LEU A 76 17.46 15.43 -6.21
N MET A 77 17.53 16.66 -6.65
CA MET A 77 18.43 17.10 -7.71
C MET A 77 19.49 18.03 -7.15
N THR A 78 20.76 17.60 -7.26
CA THR A 78 21.93 18.30 -6.72
C THR A 78 23.03 18.42 -7.76
N GLY A 79 24.17 18.96 -7.38
CA GLY A 79 25.31 19.18 -8.27
C GLY A 79 25.33 20.57 -8.87
N ASN A 80 25.74 20.69 -10.13
CA ASN A 80 25.71 21.95 -10.87
C ASN A 80 24.94 21.79 -12.21
N PHE A 81 24.64 22.90 -12.87
CA PHE A 81 23.83 22.87 -14.10
C PHE A 81 24.49 22.08 -15.24
N SER A 82 25.82 21.96 -15.26
CA SER A 82 26.53 21.18 -16.27
C SER A 82 26.58 19.68 -15.95
N GLN A 83 26.49 19.31 -14.68
CA GLN A 83 26.53 17.92 -14.18
C GLN A 83 25.51 17.70 -13.06
N PRO A 84 24.21 17.67 -13.39
CA PRO A 84 23.16 17.42 -12.40
C PRO A 84 23.22 15.98 -11.90
N LYS A 85 23.04 15.80 -10.58
CA LYS A 85 22.87 14.50 -9.94
C LYS A 85 21.44 14.37 -9.51
N PHE A 86 20.79 13.29 -9.91
CA PHE A 86 19.39 13.02 -9.61
C PHE A 86 19.23 11.72 -8.85
N ASN A 87 18.58 11.77 -7.68
CA ASN A 87 18.22 10.62 -6.86
C ASN A 87 16.72 10.59 -6.64
N THR A 88 16.13 9.40 -6.61
CA THR A 88 14.71 9.23 -6.29
C THR A 88 14.50 8.03 -5.36
N ASP A 89 13.41 8.07 -4.58
CA ASP A 89 12.93 6.95 -3.77
C ASP A 89 11.90 6.07 -4.50
N LEU A 90 11.78 6.16 -5.82
CA LEU A 90 10.78 5.43 -6.64
C LEU A 90 10.77 3.92 -6.33
N LYS A 91 11.94 3.32 -6.21
CA LYS A 91 12.06 1.89 -5.89
C LYS A 91 11.45 1.57 -4.52
N GLN A 92 11.74 2.39 -3.52
CA GLN A 92 11.20 2.27 -2.16
C GLN A 92 9.68 2.48 -2.15
N ALA A 93 9.19 3.51 -2.82
CA ALA A 93 7.78 3.84 -2.93
C ALA A 93 6.99 2.71 -3.61
N SER A 94 7.52 2.16 -4.71
CA SER A 94 6.92 1.01 -5.40
C SER A 94 6.90 -0.25 -4.53
N THR A 95 7.98 -0.53 -3.79
CA THR A 95 8.05 -1.67 -2.86
C THR A 95 7.04 -1.51 -1.72
N ASN A 96 6.92 -0.31 -1.15
CA ASN A 96 5.96 -0.02 -0.09
C ASN A 96 4.52 -0.22 -0.59
N LEU A 97 4.18 0.28 -1.79
CA LEU A 97 2.88 0.05 -2.39
C LEU A 97 2.60 -1.45 -2.58
N THR A 98 3.53 -2.20 -3.15
CA THR A 98 3.40 -3.65 -3.34
C THR A 98 3.11 -4.37 -2.02
N THR A 99 3.84 -4.02 -0.96
CA THR A 99 3.65 -4.58 0.39
C THR A 99 2.25 -4.27 0.93
N GLN A 100 1.80 -3.02 0.78
CA GLN A 100 0.45 -2.61 1.20
C GLN A 100 -0.65 -3.36 0.43
N LEU A 101 -0.50 -3.51 -0.89
CA LEU A 101 -1.46 -4.24 -1.73
C LEU A 101 -1.57 -5.71 -1.33
N VAL A 102 -0.44 -6.38 -1.08
CA VAL A 102 -0.41 -7.78 -0.60
C VAL A 102 -1.08 -7.90 0.76
N LYS A 103 -0.82 -6.95 1.69
CA LYS A 103 -1.47 -6.93 2.99
C LYS A 103 -2.98 -6.76 2.87
N MET A 104 -3.45 -5.82 2.06
CA MET A 104 -4.89 -5.61 1.82
C MET A 104 -5.58 -6.87 1.28
N GLN A 105 -4.92 -7.61 0.38
CA GLN A 105 -5.45 -8.87 -0.15
C GLN A 105 -5.55 -9.96 0.94
N LYS A 106 -4.52 -10.08 1.80
CA LYS A 106 -4.54 -11.04 2.92
C LYS A 106 -5.63 -10.71 3.93
N ASP A 107 -5.75 -9.44 4.32
CA ASP A 107 -6.76 -9.00 5.30
C ASP A 107 -8.19 -9.26 4.79
N LYS A 108 -8.44 -9.10 3.49
CA LYS A 108 -9.74 -9.45 2.87
C LYS A 108 -10.04 -10.93 2.92
N LEU A 109 -9.06 -11.79 2.62
CA LEU A 109 -9.23 -13.25 2.69
C LEU A 109 -9.54 -13.71 4.12
N VAL A 110 -8.84 -13.15 5.11
CA VAL A 110 -9.08 -13.47 6.52
C VAL A 110 -10.49 -13.02 6.94
N ASN A 111 -10.87 -11.78 6.59
CA ASN A 111 -12.19 -11.24 6.95
C ASN A 111 -13.35 -11.99 6.25
N GLN A 112 -13.18 -12.42 5.00
CA GLN A 112 -14.17 -13.25 4.31
C GLN A 112 -14.28 -14.62 4.94
N GLY A 113 -13.17 -15.23 5.35
CA GLY A 113 -13.17 -16.52 6.06
C GLY A 113 -13.86 -16.45 7.42
N THR A 114 -13.60 -15.39 8.21
CA THR A 114 -14.24 -15.19 9.51
C THR A 114 -15.72 -14.83 9.39
N SER A 115 -16.12 -14.08 8.38
CA SER A 115 -17.53 -13.75 8.12
C SER A 115 -18.34 -14.97 7.66
N ALA A 116 -17.75 -15.83 6.81
CA ALA A 116 -18.38 -17.08 6.40
C ALA A 116 -18.57 -18.04 7.58
N LEU A 117 -17.57 -18.14 8.47
CA LEU A 117 -17.65 -18.93 9.69
C LEU A 117 -18.68 -18.37 10.66
N GLY A 118 -18.75 -17.04 10.84
CA GLY A 118 -19.74 -16.37 11.68
C GLY A 118 -21.17 -16.61 11.20
N ASN A 119 -21.42 -16.61 9.90
CA ASN A 119 -22.73 -16.93 9.33
C ASN A 119 -23.11 -18.41 9.46
N LEU A 120 -22.13 -19.31 9.46
CA LEU A 120 -22.36 -20.74 9.67
C LEU A 120 -22.66 -21.09 11.15
N ILE A 121 -22.06 -20.34 12.08
CA ILE A 121 -22.23 -20.56 13.54
C ILE A 121 -23.39 -19.72 14.09
N GLY A 122 -23.70 -18.57 13.45
CA GLY A 122 -24.75 -17.63 13.88
C GLY A 122 -26.17 -17.88 13.32
N GLY A 123 -26.36 -18.91 12.52
CA GLY A 123 -27.62 -19.20 11.82
C GLY A 123 -28.64 -20.03 12.60
N THR A 124 -28.87 -19.74 13.90
CA THR A 124 -30.08 -20.16 14.59
C THR A 124 -30.65 -18.99 15.37
N LYS A 125 -31.68 -18.34 14.83
CA LYS A 125 -32.58 -17.52 15.62
C LYS A 125 -33.19 -18.40 16.71
N PRO A 126 -33.11 -18.06 17.99
CA PRO A 126 -33.94 -18.71 18.99
C PRO A 126 -35.34 -18.08 18.92
N ASN A 127 -36.30 -18.90 18.54
CA ASN A 127 -37.69 -18.65 18.83
C ASN A 127 -37.88 -18.87 20.33
N THR A 128 -38.55 -17.90 20.97
CA THR A 128 -39.01 -17.84 22.36
C THR A 128 -39.70 -19.13 22.81
N ALA A 129 -39.30 -19.69 23.95
CA ALA A 129 -40.16 -20.06 25.09
C ALA A 129 -39.35 -20.81 26.16
N THR A 130 -39.32 -20.16 27.35
CA THR A 130 -39.47 -20.64 28.71
C THR A 130 -38.83 -21.98 29.15
N ASP A 131 -38.06 -21.84 30.19
CA ASP A 131 -37.99 -22.57 31.47
C ASP A 131 -36.76 -23.46 31.73
N SER A 132 -36.12 -23.05 32.83
CA SER A 132 -35.47 -23.75 33.94
C SER A 132 -34.39 -24.80 33.74
N THR A 133 -33.31 -24.49 34.40
CA THR A 133 -32.39 -25.27 35.26
C THR A 133 -31.21 -26.05 34.63
N LYS A 134 -30.06 -25.57 35.06
CA LYS A 134 -28.94 -26.29 35.70
C LYS A 134 -27.84 -26.90 34.87
N THR A 135 -26.68 -26.35 35.08
CA THR A 135 -25.37 -26.97 35.41
C THR A 135 -24.43 -27.44 34.29
N THR A 136 -23.30 -26.71 34.25
CA THR A 136 -21.90 -27.14 34.18
C THR A 136 -21.34 -27.77 32.92
N THR A 137 -20.29 -27.14 32.59
CA THR A 137 -18.94 -27.57 32.13
C THR A 137 -18.54 -27.16 30.72
N THR A 138 -17.55 -26.31 30.71
CA THR A 138 -16.63 -25.94 29.63
C THR A 138 -16.04 -27.19 28.95
N PRO A 139 -15.83 -27.10 27.64
CA PRO A 139 -14.48 -27.27 27.13
C PRO A 139 -14.10 -26.21 26.07
N LYS A 140 -13.10 -25.41 26.41
CA LYS A 140 -12.54 -24.35 25.57
C LYS A 140 -11.32 -24.80 24.73
N GLU A 141 -11.02 -26.08 24.60
CA GLU A 141 -9.75 -26.55 24.02
C GLU A 141 -9.84 -27.23 22.64
N ASP A 142 -10.99 -27.66 22.17
CA ASP A 142 -11.05 -28.47 20.93
C ASP A 142 -11.20 -27.68 19.63
N ILE A 143 -11.42 -26.36 19.69
CA ILE A 143 -11.65 -25.55 18.46
C ILE A 143 -10.33 -25.07 17.86
N LYS A 144 -9.26 -24.92 18.68
CA LYS A 144 -7.96 -24.44 18.18
C LYS A 144 -7.20 -25.48 17.36
N THR A 145 -7.36 -26.76 17.68
CA THR A 145 -6.63 -27.86 17.02
C THR A 145 -7.20 -28.19 15.65
N LYS A 146 -8.52 -28.16 15.51
CA LYS A 146 -9.17 -28.49 14.22
C LYS A 146 -9.00 -27.43 13.14
N THR A 147 -8.87 -26.15 13.52
CA THR A 147 -8.63 -25.07 12.56
C THR A 147 -7.20 -25.04 12.05
N THR A 148 -6.24 -25.47 12.86
CA THR A 148 -4.81 -25.50 12.47
C THR A 148 -4.54 -26.66 11.49
N ASP A 149 -5.22 -27.78 11.64
CA ASP A 149 -5.08 -28.95 10.74
C ASP A 149 -5.77 -28.73 9.38
N ALA A 150 -6.90 -28.04 9.36
CA ALA A 150 -7.57 -27.67 8.11
C ALA A 150 -6.74 -26.69 7.26
N ILE A 151 -6.05 -25.75 7.91
CA ILE A 151 -5.18 -24.78 7.22
C ILE A 151 -3.87 -25.45 6.74
N LYS A 152 -3.32 -26.42 7.49
CA LYS A 152 -2.17 -27.22 7.05
C LYS A 152 -2.48 -28.12 5.86
N GLY A 153 -3.68 -28.68 5.78
CA GLY A 153 -4.12 -29.49 4.64
C GLY A 153 -4.28 -28.69 3.35
N LEU A 154 -4.64 -27.40 3.45
CA LEU A 154 -4.83 -26.54 2.29
C LEU A 154 -3.51 -25.98 1.73
N LEU A 155 -2.48 -25.86 2.56
CA LEU A 155 -1.15 -25.31 2.20
C LEU A 155 -0.12 -26.39 1.83
N GLY A 156 -0.42 -27.69 2.05
CA GLY A 156 0.51 -28.82 1.89
C GLY A 156 0.32 -29.67 0.63
N GLY A 157 -0.41 -29.22 -0.36
CA GLY A 157 -0.71 -30.01 -1.56
C GLY A 157 0.28 -29.86 -2.71
N LYS A 158 1.08 -30.93 -2.89
CA LYS A 158 1.84 -31.38 -4.07
C LYS A 158 3.34 -31.13 -4.11
N LYS A 159 4.06 -32.04 -3.50
CA LYS A 159 5.31 -32.55 -4.09
C LYS A 159 4.96 -33.66 -5.07
N LYS A 160 5.16 -33.45 -6.37
CA LYS A 160 5.25 -34.53 -7.36
C LYS A 160 6.64 -35.15 -7.25
N LYS A 161 6.66 -36.46 -7.09
CA LYS A 161 7.81 -37.34 -7.39
C LYS A 161 7.98 -37.42 -8.90
N GLU A 162 9.09 -37.16 -9.38
CA GLU A 162 10.03 -37.91 -10.19
C GLU A 162 11.23 -37.01 -10.52
#